data_fca2c03d243de8aaa0d834fd3b13fd81
#
_entry.id   fca2c03d243de8aaa0d834fd3b13fd81
#
_cell.length_a   1.000
_cell.length_b   1.000
_cell.length_c   1.000
_cell.angle_alpha   90.00
_cell.angle_beta   90.00
_cell.angle_gamma   90.00
#
_symmetry.space_group_name_H-M   'P 1'
#
loop_
_entity.id
_entity.type
_entity.pdbx_description
1 polymer ?
#
loop_
_entity_poly.entity_id
_entity_poly.type
_entity_poly.pdbx_seq_one_letter_code
_entity_poly.pdbx_strand_id
1 'polypeptide(L)'
;MEIGTYSQKYEAQVVDLWNETMTADPITVQKFRTQALFDDNFDPELCYVALEGDQVVGFCLGMRRKFPYRERGLEPDRGWIVALFVKESFRRKGIGTALMQRAEGDMRQRGAKNITLFAYSPGYFFPGVDGENYPASIPFFEKLGYIAGKHEYSMCKDLHGFRLTPEAMAKKADAEFKGYRFVNFTYDRALELLEFNKEQFGGGWKRNALIAMRNGTAEDLILLVISPEDRICGFCMRMIDGNPARFGPIGIDKNLRNDGLGSILLDFAQQEMVKRGIYHMFFISTDDPGRRYYERKGVRVYRHCVSYKKDLEAWEG
;
A
#
# COMPACT_ATOMS: atom_id res chain seq x y z
N MET A 1 23.61 -23.26 10.81
CA MET A 1 22.55 -22.24 10.57
C MET A 1 22.02 -21.75 11.91
N GLU A 2 21.96 -20.46 12.12
CA GLU A 2 21.46 -19.80 13.33
C GLU A 2 20.39 -18.79 12.96
N ILE A 3 19.33 -18.62 13.78
CA ILE A 3 18.35 -17.54 13.64
C ILE A 3 18.59 -16.54 14.77
N GLY A 4 19.04 -15.37 14.39
CA GLY A 4 19.27 -14.23 15.28
C GLY A 4 18.31 -13.08 15.02
N THR A 5 18.32 -12.08 15.89
CA THR A 5 17.65 -10.80 15.66
C THR A 5 18.48 -9.92 14.73
N TYR A 6 17.79 -9.07 13.98
CA TYR A 6 18.43 -8.10 13.09
C TYR A 6 19.33 -7.13 13.87
N SER A 7 20.45 -6.79 13.27
CA SER A 7 21.35 -5.73 13.72
C SER A 7 21.77 -4.89 12.52
N GLN A 8 22.07 -3.61 12.74
CA GLN A 8 22.47 -2.67 11.68
C GLN A 8 23.64 -3.18 10.82
N LYS A 9 24.53 -3.99 11.38
CA LYS A 9 25.66 -4.60 10.64
C LYS A 9 25.22 -5.47 9.46
N TYR A 10 23.98 -5.98 9.48
CA TYR A 10 23.42 -6.82 8.43
C TYR A 10 22.66 -6.06 7.35
N GLU A 11 22.49 -4.71 7.47
CA GLU A 11 21.66 -3.91 6.57
C GLU A 11 22.00 -4.13 5.09
N ALA A 12 23.28 -4.01 4.74
CA ALA A 12 23.72 -4.20 3.35
C ALA A 12 23.39 -5.61 2.86
N GLN A 13 23.73 -6.65 3.64
CA GLN A 13 23.46 -8.04 3.27
C GLN A 13 21.97 -8.34 3.14
N VAL A 14 21.10 -7.74 3.98
CA VAL A 14 19.65 -7.89 3.90
C VAL A 14 19.10 -7.26 2.62
N VAL A 15 19.54 -6.04 2.25
CA VAL A 15 19.12 -5.37 1.04
C VAL A 15 19.63 -6.08 -0.22
N ASP A 16 20.88 -6.55 -0.21
CA ASP A 16 21.45 -7.33 -1.30
C ASP A 16 20.69 -8.65 -1.51
N LEU A 17 20.42 -9.39 -0.42
CA LEU A 17 19.64 -10.62 -0.44
C LEU A 17 18.19 -10.36 -0.86
N TRP A 18 17.59 -9.25 -0.44
CA TRP A 18 16.28 -8.83 -0.92
C TRP A 18 16.28 -8.73 -2.45
N ASN A 19 17.22 -7.97 -3.00
CA ASN A 19 17.31 -7.72 -4.44
C ASN A 19 17.69 -8.98 -5.24
N GLU A 20 18.44 -9.92 -4.64
CA GLU A 20 18.73 -11.23 -5.22
C GLU A 20 17.47 -12.13 -5.29
N THR A 21 16.59 -12.05 -4.27
CA THR A 21 15.48 -13.01 -4.10
C THR A 21 14.12 -12.47 -4.48
N MET A 22 13.91 -11.16 -4.35
CA MET A 22 12.65 -10.45 -4.61
C MET A 22 12.77 -9.61 -5.88
N THR A 23 13.13 -10.26 -6.98
CA THR A 23 13.53 -9.62 -8.25
C THR A 23 12.45 -8.75 -8.90
N ALA A 24 11.16 -9.03 -8.64
CA ALA A 24 10.05 -8.18 -9.08
C ALA A 24 9.87 -6.91 -8.20
N ASP A 25 10.55 -6.84 -7.05
CA ASP A 25 10.39 -5.78 -6.05
C ASP A 25 11.72 -5.27 -5.52
N PRO A 26 12.63 -4.80 -6.37
CA PRO A 26 13.91 -4.31 -5.89
C PRO A 26 13.74 -3.09 -4.99
N ILE A 27 14.59 -2.99 -3.97
CA ILE A 27 14.60 -1.86 -3.05
C ILE A 27 15.98 -1.24 -2.93
N THR A 28 16.00 0.04 -2.54
CA THR A 28 17.23 0.71 -2.11
C THR A 28 17.38 0.61 -0.60
N VAL A 29 18.60 0.78 -0.10
CA VAL A 29 18.86 0.92 1.35
C VAL A 29 17.97 2.02 1.95
N GLN A 30 17.81 3.14 1.25
CA GLN A 30 16.97 4.23 1.71
C GLN A 30 15.49 3.81 1.84
N LYS A 31 14.96 3.05 0.88
CA LYS A 31 13.59 2.53 0.95
C LYS A 31 13.43 1.53 2.11
N PHE A 32 14.40 0.65 2.32
CA PHE A 32 14.40 -0.26 3.47
C PHE A 32 14.38 0.50 4.79
N ARG A 33 15.24 1.51 4.94
CA ARG A 33 15.26 2.37 6.14
C ARG A 33 13.93 3.07 6.38
N THR A 34 13.38 3.74 5.37
CA THR A 34 12.18 4.55 5.53
C THR A 34 10.90 3.75 5.71
N GLN A 35 10.79 2.55 5.11
CA GLN A 35 9.58 1.72 5.21
C GLN A 35 9.65 0.64 6.29
N ALA A 36 10.84 0.32 6.80
CA ALA A 36 11.03 -0.67 7.86
C ALA A 36 11.64 -0.04 9.10
N LEU A 37 12.94 0.35 9.05
CA LEU A 37 13.69 0.70 10.26
C LEU A 37 13.22 1.99 10.93
N PHE A 38 12.69 2.95 10.17
CA PHE A 38 12.20 4.23 10.67
C PHE A 38 10.68 4.27 10.86
N ASP A 39 10.01 3.12 10.77
CA ASP A 39 8.60 3.03 11.21
C ASP A 39 8.53 3.10 12.74
N ASP A 40 7.61 3.92 13.26
CA ASP A 40 7.42 4.12 14.71
C ASP A 40 7.18 2.80 15.47
N ASN A 41 6.67 1.78 14.77
CA ASN A 41 6.38 0.46 15.33
C ASN A 41 7.50 -0.56 15.10
N PHE A 42 8.61 -0.18 14.46
CA PHE A 42 9.73 -1.08 14.27
C PHE A 42 10.21 -1.64 15.60
N ASP A 43 10.42 -2.96 15.63
CA ASP A 43 10.94 -3.68 16.77
C ASP A 43 12.06 -4.61 16.31
N PRO A 44 13.33 -4.35 16.71
CA PRO A 44 14.44 -5.23 16.32
C PRO A 44 14.26 -6.65 16.84
N GLU A 45 13.49 -6.87 17.92
CA GLU A 45 13.20 -8.21 18.45
C GLU A 45 12.15 -8.97 17.62
N LEU A 46 11.45 -8.30 16.69
CA LEU A 46 10.55 -8.91 15.71
C LEU A 46 11.14 -8.91 14.29
N CYS A 47 12.42 -8.59 14.16
CA CYS A 47 13.14 -8.58 12.89
C CYS A 47 14.25 -9.64 12.96
N TYR A 48 14.21 -10.64 12.08
CA TYR A 48 15.04 -11.84 12.16
C TYR A 48 15.91 -12.01 10.93
N VAL A 49 17.13 -12.51 11.17
CA VAL A 49 18.06 -12.98 10.14
C VAL A 49 18.39 -14.45 10.36
N ALA A 50 18.44 -15.23 9.28
CA ALA A 50 19.03 -16.56 9.29
C ALA A 50 20.47 -16.44 8.79
N LEU A 51 21.41 -16.98 9.56
CA LEU A 51 22.84 -16.88 9.32
C LEU A 51 23.44 -18.24 9.00
N GLU A 52 24.34 -18.29 8.02
CA GLU A 52 25.26 -19.38 7.78
C GLU A 52 26.67 -18.83 7.90
N GLY A 53 27.33 -19.08 9.04
CA GLY A 53 28.50 -18.29 9.45
C GLY A 53 28.14 -16.81 9.61
N ASP A 54 28.87 -15.94 8.92
CA ASP A 54 28.63 -14.49 8.91
C ASP A 54 27.68 -14.03 7.77
N GLN A 55 27.21 -14.96 6.94
CA GLN A 55 26.36 -14.64 5.80
C GLN A 55 24.87 -14.66 6.15
N VAL A 56 24.13 -13.60 5.80
CA VAL A 56 22.66 -13.58 5.84
C VAL A 56 22.12 -14.41 4.67
N VAL A 57 21.39 -15.49 5.00
CA VAL A 57 20.78 -16.40 4.02
C VAL A 57 19.26 -16.40 4.07
N GLY A 58 18.66 -15.70 5.04
CA GLY A 58 17.22 -15.50 5.16
C GLY A 58 16.89 -14.32 6.03
N PHE A 59 15.71 -13.75 5.82
CA PHE A 59 15.22 -12.58 6.54
C PHE A 59 13.71 -12.68 6.78
N CYS A 60 13.26 -12.21 7.93
CA CYS A 60 11.84 -12.06 8.25
C CYS A 60 11.64 -10.79 9.06
N LEU A 61 10.75 -9.92 8.59
CA LEU A 61 10.35 -8.71 9.30
C LEU A 61 8.92 -8.87 9.81
N GLY A 62 8.79 -8.91 11.12
CA GLY A 62 7.53 -8.83 11.83
C GLY A 62 7.24 -7.42 12.33
N MET A 63 5.97 -7.07 12.42
CA MET A 63 5.49 -5.80 13.00
C MET A 63 4.32 -6.03 13.95
N ARG A 64 4.31 -5.29 15.05
CA ARG A 64 3.15 -5.07 15.92
C ARG A 64 3.06 -3.59 16.27
N ARG A 65 1.85 -3.07 16.44
CA ARG A 65 1.71 -1.65 16.80
C ARG A 65 2.12 -1.39 18.25
N LYS A 66 3.06 -0.48 18.41
CA LYS A 66 3.43 0.18 19.67
C LYS A 66 2.68 1.51 19.82
N PHE A 67 2.37 2.14 18.68
CA PHE A 67 1.63 3.40 18.59
C PHE A 67 0.33 3.21 17.81
N PRO A 68 -0.77 3.87 18.22
CA PRO A 68 -2.06 3.73 17.57
C PRO A 68 -2.03 4.27 16.14
N TYR A 69 -2.60 3.49 15.21
CA TYR A 69 -2.76 3.93 13.83
C TYR A 69 -4.14 4.56 13.63
N ARG A 70 -4.20 5.87 13.91
CA ARG A 70 -5.41 6.65 13.75
C ARG A 70 -6.60 6.01 14.48
N GLU A 71 -7.76 6.00 13.84
CA GLU A 71 -9.01 5.45 14.37
C GLU A 71 -8.98 3.92 14.56
N ARG A 72 -8.00 3.23 13.98
CA ARG A 72 -7.81 1.78 14.22
C ARG A 72 -7.20 1.45 15.58
N GLY A 73 -6.60 2.45 16.23
CA GLY A 73 -5.93 2.25 17.50
C GLY A 73 -4.68 1.36 17.41
N LEU A 74 -4.39 0.66 18.47
CA LEU A 74 -3.22 -0.22 18.60
C LEU A 74 -3.38 -1.57 17.90
N GLU A 75 -4.61 -2.01 17.60
CA GLU A 75 -4.89 -3.36 17.07
C GLU A 75 -4.10 -4.44 17.85
N PRO A 76 -4.26 -4.55 19.21
CA PRO A 76 -3.34 -5.34 20.06
C PRO A 76 -3.33 -6.83 19.75
N ASP A 77 -4.42 -7.35 19.22
CA ASP A 77 -4.58 -8.76 18.84
C ASP A 77 -3.93 -9.09 17.48
N ARG A 78 -3.26 -8.10 16.85
CA ARG A 78 -2.80 -8.24 15.48
C ARG A 78 -1.30 -8.14 15.33
N GLY A 79 -0.74 -9.06 14.54
CA GLY A 79 0.62 -9.00 14.03
C GLY A 79 0.67 -8.97 12.49
N TRP A 80 1.80 -8.58 11.94
CA TRP A 80 2.07 -8.62 10.50
C TRP A 80 3.44 -9.23 10.23
N ILE A 81 3.53 -10.09 9.23
CA ILE A 81 4.81 -10.39 8.57
C ILE A 81 4.91 -9.46 7.37
N VAL A 82 5.84 -8.53 7.41
CA VAL A 82 5.97 -7.44 6.41
C VAL A 82 6.85 -7.84 5.25
N ALA A 83 7.86 -8.69 5.50
CA ALA A 83 8.73 -9.27 4.49
C ALA A 83 9.24 -10.63 4.96
N LEU A 84 9.40 -11.58 4.03
CA LEU A 84 10.03 -12.88 4.26
C LEU A 84 10.70 -13.33 2.97
N PHE A 85 11.98 -13.67 3.03
CA PHE A 85 12.70 -14.27 1.92
C PHE A 85 13.88 -15.13 2.39
N VAL A 86 14.27 -16.08 1.55
CA VAL A 86 15.39 -17.00 1.79
C VAL A 86 16.18 -17.12 0.49
N LYS A 87 17.51 -17.04 0.60
CA LYS A 87 18.47 -17.23 -0.50
C LYS A 87 18.16 -18.52 -1.25
N GLU A 88 18.15 -18.50 -2.57
CA GLU A 88 17.66 -19.62 -3.40
C GLU A 88 18.39 -20.93 -3.08
N SER A 89 19.72 -20.90 -2.98
CA SER A 89 20.56 -22.07 -2.66
C SER A 89 20.33 -22.64 -1.25
N PHE A 90 19.61 -21.90 -0.40
CA PHE A 90 19.26 -22.29 0.98
C PHE A 90 17.78 -22.62 1.15
N ARG A 91 16.96 -22.49 0.10
CA ARG A 91 15.53 -22.90 0.13
C ARG A 91 15.38 -24.41 0.32
N ARG A 92 14.19 -24.83 0.77
CA ARG A 92 13.81 -26.23 1.02
C ARG A 92 14.61 -26.93 2.13
N LYS A 93 15.33 -26.16 2.95
CA LYS A 93 16.09 -26.61 4.13
C LYS A 93 15.44 -26.23 5.47
N GLY A 94 14.15 -25.83 5.43
CA GLY A 94 13.37 -25.47 6.64
C GLY A 94 13.57 -24.02 7.14
N ILE A 95 14.46 -23.21 6.53
CA ILE A 95 14.81 -21.87 7.00
C ILE A 95 13.61 -20.94 7.06
N GLY A 96 12.81 -20.86 5.98
CA GLY A 96 11.61 -20.02 5.93
C GLY A 96 10.59 -20.44 7.00
N THR A 97 10.41 -21.73 7.22
CA THR A 97 9.53 -22.26 8.27
C THR A 97 10.01 -21.87 9.66
N ALA A 98 11.31 -22.02 9.94
CA ALA A 98 11.89 -21.64 11.21
C ALA A 98 11.79 -20.13 11.51
N LEU A 99 12.03 -19.28 10.49
CA LEU A 99 11.83 -17.83 10.60
C LEU A 99 10.36 -17.47 10.93
N MET A 100 9.41 -18.11 10.23
CA MET A 100 7.98 -17.87 10.47
C MET A 100 7.56 -18.35 11.86
N GLN A 101 7.97 -19.55 12.27
CA GLN A 101 7.66 -20.11 13.60
C GLN A 101 8.21 -19.21 14.72
N ARG A 102 9.42 -18.69 14.55
CA ARG A 102 10.01 -17.73 15.50
C ARG A 102 9.18 -16.46 15.58
N ALA A 103 8.85 -15.84 14.44
CA ALA A 103 8.05 -14.63 14.39
C ALA A 103 6.63 -14.83 14.95
N GLU A 104 5.96 -15.91 14.60
CA GLU A 104 4.63 -16.27 15.12
C GLU A 104 4.66 -16.51 16.64
N GLY A 105 5.67 -17.22 17.12
CA GLY A 105 5.86 -17.50 18.55
C GLY A 105 6.06 -16.23 19.37
N ASP A 106 6.96 -15.35 18.94
CA ASP A 106 7.26 -14.10 19.65
C ASP A 106 6.06 -13.13 19.59
N MET A 107 5.32 -13.08 18.48
CA MET A 107 4.10 -12.29 18.38
C MET A 107 2.97 -12.83 19.27
N ARG A 108 2.79 -14.17 19.34
CA ARG A 108 1.82 -14.82 20.24
C ARG A 108 2.14 -14.52 21.70
N GLN A 109 3.38 -14.65 22.13
CA GLN A 109 3.82 -14.33 23.49
C GLN A 109 3.52 -12.86 23.87
N ARG A 110 3.51 -11.97 22.89
CA ARG A 110 3.19 -10.55 23.04
C ARG A 110 1.67 -10.27 22.87
N GLY A 111 0.81 -11.30 22.80
CA GLY A 111 -0.64 -11.21 22.78
C GLY A 111 -1.27 -11.06 21.41
N ALA A 112 -0.53 -11.27 20.30
CA ALA A 112 -1.18 -11.33 18.99
C ALA A 112 -2.02 -12.61 18.88
N LYS A 113 -3.27 -12.48 18.44
CA LYS A 113 -4.19 -13.58 18.17
C LYS A 113 -4.24 -13.96 16.69
N ASN A 114 -3.80 -13.07 15.83
CA ASN A 114 -3.76 -13.31 14.39
C ASN A 114 -2.59 -12.59 13.72
N ILE A 115 -2.13 -13.16 12.60
CA ILE A 115 -1.09 -12.56 11.75
C ILE A 115 -1.62 -12.39 10.35
N THR A 116 -1.39 -11.18 9.79
CA THR A 116 -1.63 -10.87 8.38
C THR A 116 -0.29 -10.87 7.64
N LEU A 117 -0.24 -11.50 6.47
CA LEU A 117 0.92 -11.44 5.60
C LEU A 117 0.90 -10.14 4.81
N PHE A 118 2.02 -9.43 4.84
CA PHE A 118 2.22 -8.17 4.12
C PHE A 118 1.16 -7.11 4.47
N ALA A 119 0.84 -6.20 3.57
CA ALA A 119 -0.24 -5.22 3.73
C ALA A 119 -0.25 -4.44 5.07
N TYR A 120 0.90 -4.30 5.71
CA TYR A 120 1.06 -3.49 6.93
C TYR A 120 0.93 -2.00 6.59
N SER A 121 -0.09 -1.33 7.11
CA SER A 121 -0.25 0.11 6.94
C SER A 121 0.42 0.88 8.10
N PRO A 122 1.14 1.97 7.82
CA PRO A 122 1.15 2.74 6.57
C PRO A 122 2.25 2.35 5.57
N GLY A 123 3.23 1.58 5.94
CA GLY A 123 4.49 1.37 5.22
C GLY A 123 4.65 -0.01 4.54
N TYR A 124 3.57 -0.61 4.00
CA TYR A 124 3.71 -1.91 3.37
C TYR A 124 4.52 -1.88 2.07
N PHE A 125 5.35 -2.92 1.88
CA PHE A 125 6.07 -3.16 0.63
C PHE A 125 5.16 -3.83 -0.41
N PHE A 126 4.25 -4.71 0.05
CA PHE A 126 3.37 -5.51 -0.78
C PHE A 126 1.93 -5.42 -0.30
N PRO A 127 0.91 -5.38 -1.19
CA PRO A 127 -0.49 -5.38 -0.80
C PRO A 127 -1.01 -6.77 -0.37
N GLY A 128 -0.24 -7.83 -0.62
CA GLY A 128 -0.55 -9.21 -0.31
C GLY A 128 0.51 -10.15 -0.86
N VAL A 129 0.21 -11.44 -0.92
CA VAL A 129 1.06 -12.48 -1.51
C VAL A 129 0.92 -12.47 -3.02
N ASP A 130 2.02 -12.33 -3.74
CA ASP A 130 2.11 -12.41 -5.19
C ASP A 130 2.51 -13.82 -5.61
N GLY A 131 1.55 -14.59 -6.07
CA GLY A 131 1.78 -15.95 -6.53
C GLY A 131 2.30 -16.07 -7.97
N GLU A 132 2.23 -14.99 -8.76
CA GLU A 132 2.72 -14.98 -10.14
C GLU A 132 4.23 -14.76 -10.18
N ASN A 133 4.73 -13.73 -9.51
CA ASN A 133 6.17 -13.46 -9.44
C ASN A 133 6.91 -14.38 -8.46
N TYR A 134 6.21 -14.88 -7.43
CA TYR A 134 6.78 -15.75 -6.38
C TYR A 134 5.95 -17.02 -6.21
N PRO A 135 5.92 -17.94 -7.19
CA PRO A 135 4.98 -19.09 -7.22
C PRO A 135 5.13 -20.05 -6.04
N ALA A 136 6.30 -20.11 -5.41
CA ALA A 136 6.49 -20.93 -4.21
C ALA A 136 5.87 -20.36 -2.94
N SER A 137 5.43 -19.09 -2.93
CA SER A 137 4.95 -18.39 -1.74
C SER A 137 3.56 -18.89 -1.28
N ILE A 138 2.62 -19.07 -2.20
CA ILE A 138 1.26 -19.52 -1.89
C ILE A 138 1.28 -20.89 -1.19
N PRO A 139 1.81 -21.97 -1.81
CA PRO A 139 1.83 -23.29 -1.16
C PRO A 139 2.66 -23.30 0.13
N PHE A 140 3.67 -22.42 0.26
CA PHE A 140 4.43 -22.29 1.49
C PHE A 140 3.58 -21.72 2.62
N PHE A 141 2.88 -20.62 2.40
CA PHE A 141 2.06 -20.00 3.45
C PHE A 141 0.81 -20.83 3.79
N GLU A 142 0.18 -21.44 2.79
CA GLU A 142 -0.97 -22.35 3.03
C GLU A 142 -0.58 -23.55 3.88
N LYS A 143 0.61 -24.14 3.63
CA LYS A 143 1.16 -25.23 4.48
C LYS A 143 1.40 -24.77 5.93
N LEU A 144 1.65 -23.49 6.18
CA LEU A 144 1.80 -22.93 7.52
C LEU A 144 0.45 -22.53 8.16
N GLY A 145 -0.68 -22.83 7.50
CA GLY A 145 -2.03 -22.56 8.00
C GLY A 145 -2.55 -21.16 7.74
N TYR A 146 -1.93 -20.41 6.81
CA TYR A 146 -2.48 -19.14 6.36
C TYR A 146 -3.60 -19.34 5.36
N ILE A 147 -4.67 -18.60 5.52
CA ILE A 147 -5.89 -18.70 4.71
C ILE A 147 -5.99 -17.50 3.80
N ALA A 148 -6.26 -17.76 2.51
CA ALA A 148 -6.47 -16.75 1.49
C ALA A 148 -7.71 -15.89 1.79
N GLY A 149 -7.60 -14.60 1.50
CA GLY A 149 -8.67 -13.64 1.67
C GLY A 149 -8.99 -12.90 0.36
N LYS A 150 -8.93 -11.58 0.39
CA LYS A 150 -9.31 -10.72 -0.73
C LYS A 150 -8.21 -10.64 -1.79
N HIS A 151 -8.63 -10.47 -3.03
CA HIS A 151 -7.77 -10.13 -4.15
C HIS A 151 -7.44 -8.63 -4.15
N GLU A 152 -6.19 -8.32 -4.43
CA GLU A 152 -5.64 -6.96 -4.51
C GLU A 152 -4.91 -6.80 -5.85
N TYR A 153 -5.24 -5.74 -6.58
CA TYR A 153 -4.70 -5.50 -7.91
C TYR A 153 -3.87 -4.23 -7.95
N SER A 154 -2.64 -4.35 -8.42
CA SER A 154 -1.84 -3.19 -8.80
C SER A 154 -2.10 -2.88 -10.27
N MET A 155 -2.33 -1.61 -10.58
CA MET A 155 -2.73 -1.21 -11.93
C MET A 155 -1.90 -0.03 -12.43
N CYS A 156 -1.73 0.06 -13.75
CA CYS A 156 -0.99 1.13 -14.40
C CYS A 156 -1.62 1.56 -15.71
N LYS A 157 -1.26 2.76 -16.17
CA LYS A 157 -1.66 3.30 -17.46
C LYS A 157 -0.53 4.14 -18.04
N ASP A 158 -0.27 3.94 -19.33
CA ASP A 158 0.55 4.86 -20.13
C ASP A 158 -0.29 6.09 -20.49
N LEU A 159 0.24 7.27 -20.20
CA LEU A 159 -0.39 8.56 -20.47
C LEU A 159 0.23 9.29 -21.65
N HIS A 160 1.16 8.69 -22.39
CA HIS A 160 1.68 9.30 -23.62
C HIS A 160 0.51 9.52 -24.61
N GLY A 161 0.41 10.73 -25.12
CA GLY A 161 -0.65 11.12 -26.03
C GLY A 161 -2.04 11.20 -25.39
N PHE A 162 -2.17 11.05 -24.06
CA PHE A 162 -3.46 11.17 -23.38
C PHE A 162 -4.11 12.53 -23.70
N ARG A 163 -5.37 12.47 -24.13
CA ARG A 163 -6.25 13.62 -24.35
C ARG A 163 -7.63 13.28 -23.81
N LEU A 164 -8.32 14.26 -23.30
CA LEU A 164 -9.74 14.11 -22.98
C LEU A 164 -10.53 13.85 -24.27
N THR A 165 -11.35 12.83 -24.25
CA THR A 165 -12.27 12.58 -25.37
C THR A 165 -13.37 13.63 -25.41
N PRO A 166 -14.00 13.89 -26.59
CA PRO A 166 -15.17 14.79 -26.67
C PRO A 166 -16.29 14.41 -25.68
N GLU A 167 -16.49 13.11 -25.46
CA GLU A 167 -17.47 12.63 -24.49
C GLU A 167 -17.07 12.96 -23.04
N ALA A 168 -15.81 12.80 -22.68
CA ALA A 168 -15.30 13.18 -21.35
C ALA A 168 -15.40 14.70 -21.11
N MET A 169 -15.10 15.50 -22.13
CA MET A 169 -15.28 16.95 -22.07
C MET A 169 -16.75 17.35 -21.91
N ALA A 170 -17.66 16.72 -22.65
CA ALA A 170 -19.09 16.98 -22.53
C ALA A 170 -19.63 16.61 -21.12
N LYS A 171 -19.22 15.46 -20.58
CA LYS A 171 -19.57 15.06 -19.20
C LYS A 171 -19.07 16.05 -18.15
N LYS A 172 -17.85 16.55 -18.32
CA LYS A 172 -17.29 17.56 -17.43
C LYS A 172 -18.08 18.86 -17.52
N ALA A 173 -18.39 19.33 -18.72
CA ALA A 173 -19.18 20.54 -18.95
C ALA A 173 -20.59 20.44 -18.36
N ASP A 174 -21.25 19.28 -18.47
CA ASP A 174 -22.56 19.03 -17.85
C ASP A 174 -22.50 19.08 -16.32
N ALA A 175 -21.46 18.47 -15.73
CA ALA A 175 -21.23 18.56 -14.28
C ALA A 175 -20.96 20.01 -13.83
N GLU A 176 -20.16 20.77 -14.57
CA GLU A 176 -19.88 22.18 -14.29
C GLU A 176 -21.14 23.05 -14.45
N PHE A 177 -21.98 22.76 -15.44
CA PHE A 177 -23.29 23.42 -15.60
C PHE A 177 -24.24 23.17 -14.42
N LYS A 178 -24.12 21.98 -13.80
CA LYS A 178 -24.85 21.62 -12.57
C LYS A 178 -24.24 22.23 -11.31
N GLY A 179 -23.17 23.03 -11.43
CA GLY A 179 -22.52 23.74 -10.35
C GLY A 179 -21.33 23.01 -9.69
N TYR A 180 -20.95 21.81 -10.15
CA TYR A 180 -19.74 21.14 -9.66
C TYR A 180 -18.49 21.83 -10.17
N ARG A 181 -17.43 21.87 -9.34
CA ARG A 181 -16.13 22.43 -9.71
C ARG A 181 -15.03 21.41 -9.48
N PHE A 182 -14.10 21.32 -10.43
CA PHE A 182 -12.93 20.45 -10.35
C PHE A 182 -11.69 21.34 -10.21
N VAL A 183 -11.09 21.37 -9.03
CA VAL A 183 -10.09 22.37 -8.67
C VAL A 183 -8.89 21.73 -7.96
N ASN A 184 -7.76 22.40 -7.95
CA ASN A 184 -6.66 22.08 -7.06
C ASN A 184 -7.03 22.46 -5.62
N PHE A 185 -6.46 21.76 -4.67
CA PHE A 185 -6.59 22.08 -3.25
C PHE A 185 -6.02 23.46 -2.93
N THR A 186 -6.66 24.15 -2.00
CA THR A 186 -6.19 25.38 -1.38
C THR A 186 -6.35 25.29 0.14
N TYR A 187 -5.51 25.97 0.93
CA TYR A 187 -5.43 25.77 2.38
C TYR A 187 -6.67 26.24 3.15
N ASP A 188 -7.51 27.11 2.57
CA ASP A 188 -8.80 27.49 3.13
C ASP A 188 -9.78 26.30 3.26
N ARG A 189 -9.55 25.22 2.48
CA ARG A 189 -10.30 23.95 2.52
C ARG A 189 -9.65 22.86 3.38
N ALA A 190 -8.56 23.16 4.11
CA ALA A 190 -7.75 22.15 4.78
C ALA A 190 -8.52 21.30 5.79
N LEU A 191 -9.23 21.95 6.70
CA LEU A 191 -9.97 21.25 7.76
C LEU A 191 -11.16 20.48 7.19
N GLU A 192 -11.87 21.05 6.22
CA GLU A 192 -12.98 20.38 5.50
C GLU A 192 -12.49 19.11 4.82
N LEU A 193 -11.35 19.17 4.10
CA LEU A 193 -10.76 17.99 3.44
C LEU A 193 -10.35 16.91 4.42
N LEU A 194 -9.75 17.28 5.55
CA LEU A 194 -9.33 16.30 6.56
C LEU A 194 -10.52 15.58 7.18
N GLU A 195 -11.64 16.27 7.42
CA GLU A 195 -12.85 15.67 7.94
C GLU A 195 -13.56 14.83 6.86
N PHE A 196 -13.69 15.33 5.63
CA PHE A 196 -14.23 14.59 4.49
C PHE A 196 -13.50 13.24 4.29
N ASN A 197 -12.16 13.26 4.27
CA ASN A 197 -11.39 12.04 4.11
C ASN A 197 -11.58 11.04 5.27
N LYS A 198 -11.65 11.53 6.51
CA LYS A 198 -11.89 10.71 7.69
C LYS A 198 -13.25 10.01 7.64
N GLU A 199 -14.31 10.77 7.33
CA GLU A 199 -15.69 10.28 7.30
C GLU A 199 -15.97 9.32 6.14
N GLN A 200 -15.46 9.65 4.95
CA GLN A 200 -15.76 8.89 3.73
C GLN A 200 -14.83 7.70 3.50
N PHE A 201 -13.54 7.81 3.89
CA PHE A 201 -12.51 6.85 3.48
C PHE A 201 -11.63 6.37 4.64
N GLY A 202 -11.71 7.01 5.79
CA GLY A 202 -10.97 6.67 7.00
C GLY A 202 -9.59 7.33 7.13
N GLY A 203 -8.95 7.06 8.26
CA GLY A 203 -7.77 7.78 8.72
C GLY A 203 -6.53 7.69 7.82
N GLY A 204 -6.40 6.64 7.01
CA GLY A 204 -5.27 6.50 6.10
C GLY A 204 -5.21 7.58 5.02
N TRP A 205 -6.35 7.92 4.43
CA TRP A 205 -6.45 8.97 3.42
C TRP A 205 -6.26 10.36 4.04
N LYS A 206 -6.89 10.59 5.21
CA LYS A 206 -6.65 11.80 6.02
C LYS A 206 -5.16 11.99 6.32
N ARG A 207 -4.45 10.90 6.72
CA ARG A 207 -3.01 10.95 6.99
C ARG A 207 -2.21 11.42 5.78
N ASN A 208 -2.48 10.85 4.61
CA ASN A 208 -1.74 11.21 3.40
C ASN A 208 -1.94 12.69 3.03
N ALA A 209 -3.19 13.18 3.09
CA ALA A 209 -3.48 14.60 2.88
C ALA A 209 -2.76 15.49 3.91
N LEU A 210 -2.77 15.11 5.18
CA LEU A 210 -2.10 15.86 6.25
C LEU A 210 -0.58 15.91 6.06
N ILE A 211 0.05 14.82 5.59
CA ILE A 211 1.48 14.80 5.27
C ILE A 211 1.78 15.79 4.13
N ALA A 212 1.00 15.76 3.05
CA ALA A 212 1.16 16.70 1.95
C ALA A 212 1.02 18.16 2.39
N MET A 213 0.04 18.46 3.27
CA MET A 213 -0.16 19.80 3.84
C MET A 213 1.05 20.23 4.69
N ARG A 214 1.55 19.36 5.57
CA ARG A 214 2.72 19.65 6.43
C ARG A 214 4.00 19.89 5.62
N ASN A 215 4.13 19.20 4.50
CA ASN A 215 5.28 19.34 3.60
C ASN A 215 5.15 20.53 2.62
N GLY A 216 4.04 21.28 2.66
CA GLY A 216 3.78 22.39 1.74
C GLY A 216 3.55 21.97 0.29
N THR A 217 3.18 20.71 0.04
CA THR A 217 3.02 20.14 -1.31
C THR A 217 1.56 19.87 -1.69
N ALA A 218 0.63 20.15 -0.80
CA ALA A 218 -0.78 19.77 -0.96
C ALA A 218 -1.44 20.41 -2.19
N GLU A 219 -1.17 21.69 -2.49
CA GLU A 219 -1.75 22.42 -3.63
C GLU A 219 -1.36 21.82 -4.99
N ASP A 220 -0.15 21.22 -5.07
CA ASP A 220 0.31 20.53 -6.28
C ASP A 220 -0.22 19.07 -6.35
N LEU A 221 -0.41 18.41 -5.22
CA LEU A 221 -0.66 16.98 -5.16
C LEU A 221 -2.14 16.59 -5.06
N ILE A 222 -3.01 17.51 -4.64
CA ILE A 222 -4.40 17.23 -4.29
C ILE A 222 -5.35 17.94 -5.24
N LEU A 223 -6.32 17.17 -5.76
CA LEU A 223 -7.44 17.65 -6.56
C LEU A 223 -8.74 17.42 -5.81
N LEU A 224 -9.68 18.36 -5.92
CA LEU A 224 -10.97 18.34 -5.27
C LEU A 224 -12.12 18.40 -6.29
N VAL A 225 -13.24 17.79 -5.92
CA VAL A 225 -14.55 18.10 -6.48
C VAL A 225 -15.34 18.85 -5.44
N ILE A 226 -15.82 20.04 -5.82
CA ILE A 226 -16.66 20.88 -4.98
C ILE A 226 -18.09 20.80 -5.51
N SER A 227 -19.05 20.56 -4.63
CA SER A 227 -20.47 20.49 -4.97
C SER A 227 -21.08 21.86 -5.20
N PRO A 228 -22.34 21.94 -5.76
CA PRO A 228 -23.07 23.21 -5.90
C PRO A 228 -23.29 23.95 -4.57
N GLU A 229 -23.32 23.24 -3.44
CA GLU A 229 -23.48 23.78 -2.08
C GLU A 229 -22.15 24.23 -1.49
N ASP A 230 -21.10 24.36 -2.32
CA ASP A 230 -19.75 24.76 -1.92
C ASP A 230 -19.08 23.81 -0.90
N ARG A 231 -19.34 22.50 -0.98
CA ARG A 231 -18.76 21.47 -0.12
C ARG A 231 -17.85 20.52 -0.89
N ILE A 232 -16.79 20.03 -0.24
CA ILE A 232 -15.96 18.96 -0.82
C ILE A 232 -16.81 17.69 -0.93
N CYS A 233 -16.92 17.17 -2.16
CA CYS A 233 -17.60 15.91 -2.45
C CYS A 233 -16.73 14.89 -3.20
N GLY A 234 -15.50 15.26 -3.56
CA GLY A 234 -14.54 14.37 -4.18
C GLY A 234 -13.09 14.78 -3.88
N PHE A 235 -12.23 13.80 -3.83
CA PHE A 235 -10.82 13.93 -3.50
C PHE A 235 -9.99 12.99 -4.35
N CYS A 236 -8.86 13.48 -4.82
CA CYS A 236 -7.81 12.68 -5.45
C CYS A 236 -6.46 13.25 -5.06
N MET A 237 -5.46 12.40 -4.88
CA MET A 237 -4.08 12.84 -4.73
C MET A 237 -3.09 11.93 -5.45
N ARG A 238 -1.83 12.33 -5.51
CA ARG A 238 -0.72 11.57 -6.08
C ARG A 238 0.52 11.64 -5.18
N MET A 239 1.53 10.87 -5.51
CA MET A 239 2.88 10.92 -4.91
C MET A 239 2.91 10.64 -3.40
N ILE A 240 2.02 9.78 -2.91
CA ILE A 240 1.91 9.45 -1.47
C ILE A 240 3.13 8.71 -0.91
N ASP A 241 3.98 8.17 -1.78
CA ASP A 241 5.22 7.45 -1.46
C ASP A 241 6.49 8.14 -2.03
N GLY A 242 6.34 9.39 -2.48
CA GLY A 242 7.42 10.17 -3.08
C GLY A 242 7.63 9.94 -4.58
N ASN A 243 6.97 8.95 -5.20
CA ASN A 243 7.04 8.73 -6.65
C ASN A 243 6.00 9.58 -7.37
N PRO A 244 6.40 10.49 -8.29
CA PRO A 244 5.45 11.35 -9.03
C PRO A 244 4.38 10.60 -9.80
N ALA A 245 4.68 9.40 -10.31
CA ALA A 245 3.78 8.55 -11.07
C ALA A 245 2.77 7.78 -10.18
N ARG A 246 2.97 7.78 -8.85
CA ARG A 246 2.10 7.11 -7.88
C ARG A 246 0.78 7.86 -7.75
N PHE A 247 -0.25 7.34 -8.42
CA PHE A 247 -1.62 7.85 -8.41
C PHE A 247 -2.41 7.32 -7.21
N GLY A 248 -3.37 8.11 -6.75
CA GLY A 248 -4.29 7.76 -5.68
C GLY A 248 -3.80 8.17 -4.28
N PRO A 249 -4.70 8.12 -3.31
CA PRO A 249 -6.09 7.65 -3.43
C PRO A 249 -7.02 8.59 -4.22
N ILE A 250 -8.16 8.06 -4.67
CA ILE A 250 -9.25 8.81 -5.32
C ILE A 250 -10.59 8.33 -4.81
N GLY A 251 -11.52 9.23 -4.55
CA GLY A 251 -12.86 8.88 -4.12
C GLY A 251 -13.85 10.03 -4.21
N ILE A 252 -15.13 9.67 -4.30
CA ILE A 252 -16.29 10.54 -4.31
C ILE A 252 -17.16 10.19 -3.11
N ASP A 253 -17.83 11.17 -2.53
CA ASP A 253 -18.85 10.98 -1.49
C ASP A 253 -19.76 9.81 -1.87
N LYS A 254 -19.98 8.90 -0.92
CA LYS A 254 -20.79 7.69 -1.13
C LYS A 254 -22.19 7.96 -1.65
N ASN A 255 -22.77 9.13 -1.30
CA ASN A 255 -24.10 9.53 -1.71
C ASN A 255 -24.17 10.09 -3.15
N LEU A 256 -22.99 10.46 -3.72
CA LEU A 256 -22.85 11.00 -5.08
C LEU A 256 -22.14 10.03 -6.03
N ARG A 257 -22.05 8.76 -5.62
CA ARG A 257 -21.52 7.70 -6.51
C ARG A 257 -22.51 7.42 -7.62
N ASN A 258 -21.97 7.05 -8.79
CA ASN A 258 -22.69 6.78 -10.05
C ASN A 258 -23.13 8.01 -10.85
N ASP A 259 -22.93 9.24 -10.37
CA ASP A 259 -23.19 10.49 -11.11
C ASP A 259 -22.06 10.86 -12.09
N GLY A 260 -21.07 9.97 -12.26
CA GLY A 260 -19.96 10.18 -13.19
C GLY A 260 -18.82 11.05 -12.65
N LEU A 261 -18.95 11.69 -11.49
CA LEU A 261 -17.95 12.60 -10.91
C LEU A 261 -16.57 11.96 -10.72
N GLY A 262 -16.53 10.70 -10.29
CA GLY A 262 -15.27 9.96 -10.14
C GLY A 262 -14.55 9.75 -11.47
N SER A 263 -15.30 9.56 -12.56
CA SER A 263 -14.74 9.45 -13.91
C SER A 263 -14.12 10.75 -14.37
N ILE A 264 -14.79 11.88 -14.15
CA ILE A 264 -14.31 13.21 -14.50
C ILE A 264 -13.07 13.55 -13.65
N LEU A 265 -13.09 13.23 -12.35
CA LEU A 265 -11.95 13.49 -11.46
C LEU A 265 -10.72 12.67 -11.86
N LEU A 266 -10.89 11.39 -12.27
CA LEU A 266 -9.80 10.57 -12.79
C LEU A 266 -9.22 11.16 -14.08
N ASP A 267 -10.09 11.54 -15.03
CA ASP A 267 -9.68 12.14 -16.29
C ASP A 267 -8.94 13.48 -16.06
N PHE A 268 -9.42 14.29 -15.12
CA PHE A 268 -8.76 15.53 -14.70
C PHE A 268 -7.39 15.25 -14.07
N ALA A 269 -7.30 14.27 -13.18
CA ALA A 269 -6.04 13.88 -12.57
C ALA A 269 -5.00 13.40 -13.61
N GLN A 270 -5.42 12.60 -14.59
CA GLN A 270 -4.54 12.16 -15.68
C GLN A 270 -4.06 13.35 -16.53
N GLN A 271 -4.94 14.30 -16.83
CA GLN A 271 -4.57 15.52 -17.54
C GLN A 271 -3.56 16.36 -16.77
N GLU A 272 -3.76 16.51 -15.46
CA GLU A 272 -2.82 17.23 -14.58
C GLU A 272 -1.45 16.53 -14.47
N MET A 273 -1.41 15.20 -14.48
CA MET A 273 -0.16 14.44 -14.56
C MET A 273 0.58 14.73 -15.87
N VAL A 274 -0.11 14.65 -17.01
CA VAL A 274 0.50 14.93 -18.32
C VAL A 274 1.04 16.37 -18.41
N LYS A 275 0.31 17.37 -17.91
CA LYS A 275 0.77 18.77 -17.84
C LYS A 275 2.09 18.92 -17.07
N ARG A 276 2.36 18.05 -16.10
CA ARG A 276 3.58 18.00 -15.30
C ARG A 276 4.68 17.12 -15.90
N GLY A 277 4.49 16.59 -17.12
CA GLY A 277 5.44 15.68 -17.76
C GLY A 277 5.44 14.27 -17.19
N ILE A 278 4.39 13.87 -16.48
CA ILE A 278 4.24 12.54 -15.92
C ILE A 278 3.40 11.69 -16.89
N TYR A 279 4.06 10.80 -17.61
CA TYR A 279 3.44 10.00 -18.66
C TYR A 279 3.18 8.54 -18.24
N HIS A 280 3.45 8.18 -17.00
CA HIS A 280 3.13 6.90 -16.43
C HIS A 280 2.31 7.09 -15.15
N MET A 281 1.21 6.36 -15.04
CA MET A 281 0.36 6.36 -13.86
C MET A 281 0.29 4.94 -13.30
N PHE A 282 0.50 4.76 -12.00
CA PHE A 282 0.32 3.48 -11.34
C PHE A 282 -0.21 3.63 -9.90
N PHE A 283 -0.82 2.56 -9.41
CA PHE A 283 -1.14 2.38 -7.99
C PHE A 283 -1.04 0.88 -7.62
N ILE A 284 -0.82 0.60 -6.35
CA ILE A 284 -0.41 -0.74 -5.91
C ILE A 284 -1.53 -1.56 -5.27
N SER A 285 -2.71 -1.00 -5.07
CA SER A 285 -3.83 -1.74 -4.46
C SER A 285 -5.17 -1.17 -4.89
N THR A 286 -6.03 -2.06 -5.36
CA THR A 286 -7.48 -1.89 -5.49
C THR A 286 -8.16 -3.26 -5.42
N ASP A 287 -9.42 -3.27 -5.04
CA ASP A 287 -10.27 -4.48 -5.01
C ASP A 287 -10.91 -4.80 -6.38
N ASP A 288 -11.68 -5.88 -6.45
CA ASP A 288 -12.38 -6.28 -7.68
C ASP A 288 -13.35 -5.23 -8.26
N PRO A 289 -14.20 -4.54 -7.47
CA PRO A 289 -15.00 -3.43 -7.96
C PRO A 289 -14.17 -2.30 -8.55
N GLY A 290 -13.10 -1.91 -7.86
CA GLY A 290 -12.16 -0.89 -8.31
C GLY A 290 -11.44 -1.30 -9.59
N ARG A 291 -10.93 -2.56 -9.66
CA ARG A 291 -10.30 -3.10 -10.87
C ARG A 291 -11.22 -2.93 -12.08
N ARG A 292 -12.47 -3.40 -11.99
CA ARG A 292 -13.46 -3.28 -13.09
C ARG A 292 -13.74 -1.82 -13.49
N TYR A 293 -13.76 -0.92 -12.51
CA TYR A 293 -13.90 0.52 -12.79
C TYR A 293 -12.70 1.04 -13.60
N TYR A 294 -11.48 0.77 -13.16
CA TYR A 294 -10.28 1.27 -13.80
C TYR A 294 -10.02 0.64 -15.17
N GLU A 295 -10.34 -0.66 -15.36
CA GLU A 295 -10.23 -1.33 -16.67
C GLU A 295 -11.09 -0.63 -17.72
N ARG A 296 -12.32 -0.21 -17.39
CA ARG A 296 -13.17 0.59 -18.29
C ARG A 296 -12.57 1.95 -18.65
N LYS A 297 -11.59 2.43 -17.89
CA LYS A 297 -10.83 3.67 -18.12
C LYS A 297 -9.48 3.43 -18.80
N GLY A 298 -9.25 2.22 -19.30
CA GLY A 298 -8.00 1.85 -19.96
C GLY A 298 -6.80 1.73 -19.03
N VAL A 299 -7.02 1.58 -17.72
CA VAL A 299 -5.98 1.23 -16.76
C VAL A 299 -5.87 -0.30 -16.72
N ARG A 300 -4.67 -0.85 -16.83
CA ARG A 300 -4.45 -2.30 -16.89
C ARG A 300 -3.88 -2.84 -15.59
N VAL A 301 -4.24 -4.05 -15.24
CA VAL A 301 -3.59 -4.80 -14.16
C VAL A 301 -2.17 -5.13 -14.60
N TYR A 302 -1.18 -4.87 -13.74
CA TYR A 302 0.19 -5.33 -13.94
C TYR A 302 0.66 -6.28 -12.84
N ARG A 303 -0.11 -6.39 -11.75
CA ARG A 303 0.19 -7.30 -10.65
C ARG A 303 -1.09 -7.70 -9.93
N HIS A 304 -1.14 -8.96 -9.51
CA HIS A 304 -2.21 -9.52 -8.70
C HIS A 304 -1.64 -10.13 -7.43
N CYS A 305 -2.20 -9.75 -6.30
CA CYS A 305 -1.86 -10.30 -4.98
C CYS A 305 -3.11 -10.82 -4.28
N VAL A 306 -2.91 -11.71 -3.32
CA VAL A 306 -3.97 -12.21 -2.45
C VAL A 306 -3.59 -11.93 -0.99
N SER A 307 -4.52 -11.39 -0.23
CA SER A 307 -4.31 -11.22 1.21
C SER A 307 -4.34 -12.58 1.91
N TYR A 308 -3.48 -12.78 2.91
CA TYR A 308 -3.44 -14.00 3.71
C TYR A 308 -3.43 -13.66 5.19
N LYS A 309 -4.15 -14.47 5.97
CA LYS A 309 -4.24 -14.32 7.42
C LYS A 309 -4.20 -15.70 8.09
N LYS A 310 -3.60 -15.77 9.28
CA LYS A 310 -3.60 -16.93 10.16
C LYS A 310 -4.13 -16.53 11.54
N ASP A 311 -5.02 -17.33 12.09
CA ASP A 311 -5.43 -17.26 13.48
C ASP A 311 -4.47 -18.11 14.34
N LEU A 312 -3.85 -17.48 15.32
CA LEU A 312 -2.87 -18.12 16.19
C LEU A 312 -3.49 -18.92 17.34
N GLU A 313 -4.77 -18.67 17.68
CA GLU A 313 -5.48 -19.38 18.74
C GLU A 313 -6.09 -20.70 18.22
N ALA A 314 -6.45 -20.76 16.93
CA ALA A 314 -7.08 -21.93 16.31
C ALA A 314 -6.10 -23.07 15.95
N TRP A 315 -4.80 -22.85 16.07
CA TRP A 315 -3.78 -23.82 15.64
C TRP A 315 -3.12 -24.50 16.85
N GLU A 316 -3.78 -25.51 17.40
CA GLU A 316 -3.16 -26.58 18.19
C GLU A 316 -2.61 -27.61 17.18
N GLY A 317 -1.30 -27.48 16.85
CA GLY A 317 -0.54 -28.15 15.84
C GLY A 317 -0.51 -29.65 15.79
#